data_0d91204203da7e521307dac0a5b7481d
#
_entry.id   0d91204203da7e521307dac0a5b7481d
#
_cell.length_a   1.000
_cell.length_b   1.000
_cell.length_c   1.000
_cell.angle_alpha   90.00
_cell.angle_beta   90.00
_cell.angle_gamma   90.00
#
_symmetry.space_group_name_H-M   'P 1'
#
loop_
_entity.id
_entity.type
_entity.pdbx_description
1 polymer ?
#
loop_
_entity_poly.entity_id
_entity_poly.type
_entity_poly.pdbx_seq_one_letter_code
_entity_poly.pdbx_strand_id
1 'polypeptide(L)'
;MTYYGAKDLASAFRTVRDNTIQVANDIGEGHYGFRATPETRSVAETLIHITNIPKIAHETQVVQKLKTMVGFDFMGFIGPLAAEEKRPHSKAEIVKLLTEGRDFTAGWIGSLSDEFLGESVGMFPAPGNPPTKTRFEMLLGLKEHEMHHRSQLMLMERMLGIVPHLTRRMQEMMARRQAEAQAQQAGKP
;
A
#
# COMPACT_ATOMS: atom_id res chain seq x y z
N MET A 1 16.26 -22.89 4.33
CA MET A 1 15.60 -22.52 3.05
C MET A 1 14.56 -21.46 3.41
N THR A 2 14.74 -20.22 2.94
CA THR A 2 13.79 -19.12 3.20
C THR A 2 12.80 -19.08 2.05
N TYR A 3 11.52 -19.32 2.32
CA TYR A 3 10.48 -19.29 1.30
C TYR A 3 10.02 -17.87 0.95
N TYR A 4 10.24 -16.92 1.85
CA TYR A 4 9.83 -15.52 1.70
C TYR A 4 10.67 -14.66 2.65
N GLY A 5 11.55 -13.85 2.11
CA GLY A 5 12.47 -13.03 2.87
C GLY A 5 12.32 -11.53 2.57
N ALA A 6 13.30 -10.75 3.00
CA ALA A 6 13.33 -9.29 2.84
C ALA A 6 13.17 -8.83 1.38
N LYS A 7 13.84 -9.50 0.45
CA LYS A 7 13.77 -9.17 -0.99
C LYS A 7 12.36 -9.42 -1.57
N ASP A 8 11.70 -10.48 -1.12
CA ASP A 8 10.35 -10.83 -1.55
C ASP A 8 9.33 -9.83 -0.96
N LEU A 9 9.48 -9.44 0.32
CA LEU A 9 8.70 -8.37 0.93
C LEU A 9 8.85 -7.06 0.17
N ALA A 10 10.09 -6.67 -0.15
CA ALA A 10 10.38 -5.44 -0.90
C ALA A 10 9.77 -5.48 -2.31
N SER A 11 9.88 -6.61 -3.01
CA SER A 11 9.29 -6.80 -4.34
C SER A 11 7.76 -6.73 -4.28
N ALA A 12 7.14 -7.41 -3.31
CA ALA A 12 5.70 -7.38 -3.11
C ALA A 12 5.20 -5.97 -2.75
N PHE A 13 5.94 -5.24 -1.91
CA PHE A 13 5.63 -3.85 -1.58
C PHE A 13 5.68 -2.95 -2.84
N ARG A 14 6.72 -3.07 -3.68
CA ARG A 14 6.79 -2.33 -4.96
C ARG A 14 5.56 -2.60 -5.82
N THR A 15 5.21 -3.87 -6.00
CA THR A 15 4.04 -4.25 -6.81
C THR A 15 2.75 -3.62 -6.30
N VAL A 16 2.54 -3.62 -4.99
CA VAL A 16 1.36 -3.02 -4.37
C VAL A 16 1.35 -1.51 -4.57
N ARG A 17 2.49 -0.83 -4.33
CA ARG A 17 2.63 0.61 -4.49
C ARG A 17 2.51 1.05 -5.96
N ASP A 18 3.05 0.30 -6.91
CA ASP A 18 2.89 0.59 -8.34
C ASP A 18 1.42 0.56 -8.75
N ASN A 19 0.65 -0.39 -8.24
CA ASN A 19 -0.79 -0.42 -8.46
C ASN A 19 -1.52 0.77 -7.81
N THR A 20 -1.07 1.24 -6.63
CA THR A 20 -1.62 2.44 -5.98
C THR A 20 -1.29 3.70 -6.79
N ILE A 21 -0.07 3.82 -7.30
CA ILE A 21 0.35 4.91 -8.19
C ILE A 21 -0.50 4.92 -9.46
N GLN A 22 -0.80 3.74 -10.03
CA GLN A 22 -1.68 3.64 -11.19
C GLN A 22 -3.09 4.15 -10.88
N VAL A 23 -3.68 3.79 -9.74
CA VAL A 23 -4.98 4.32 -9.30
C VAL A 23 -4.92 5.85 -9.16
N ALA A 24 -3.86 6.38 -8.52
CA ALA A 24 -3.68 7.82 -8.41
C ALA A 24 -3.62 8.50 -9.80
N ASN A 25 -2.94 7.89 -10.77
CA ASN A 25 -2.86 8.43 -12.12
C ASN A 25 -4.19 8.33 -12.89
N ASP A 26 -4.96 7.27 -12.69
CA ASP A 26 -6.26 7.06 -13.38
C ASP A 26 -7.34 8.06 -12.90
N ILE A 27 -7.31 8.45 -11.62
CA ILE A 27 -8.22 9.46 -11.09
C ILE A 27 -7.79 10.86 -11.56
N GLY A 28 -8.69 11.60 -12.19
CA GLY A 28 -8.44 12.99 -12.61
C GLY A 28 -8.27 13.92 -11.40
N GLU A 29 -7.39 14.92 -11.51
CA GLU A 29 -7.07 15.84 -10.40
C GLU A 29 -8.32 16.53 -9.82
N GLY A 30 -9.29 16.89 -10.66
CA GLY A 30 -10.55 17.46 -10.21
C GLY A 30 -11.39 16.56 -9.29
N HIS A 31 -11.04 15.27 -9.20
CA HIS A 31 -11.71 14.30 -8.33
C HIS A 31 -10.91 13.95 -7.05
N TYR A 32 -9.77 14.60 -6.80
CA TYR A 32 -8.96 14.31 -5.61
C TYR A 32 -9.64 14.71 -4.30
N GLY A 33 -10.61 15.64 -4.37
CA GLY A 33 -11.50 15.98 -3.23
C GLY A 33 -12.68 15.03 -3.03
N PHE A 34 -12.93 14.08 -3.94
CA PHE A 34 -14.08 13.18 -3.85
C PHE A 34 -14.01 12.29 -2.60
N ARG A 35 -15.17 12.11 -1.93
CA ARG A 35 -15.39 11.24 -0.77
C ARG A 35 -16.56 10.33 -1.05
N ALA A 36 -16.47 9.07 -0.66
CA ALA A 36 -17.60 8.13 -0.77
C ALA A 36 -18.77 8.52 0.15
N THR A 37 -18.44 8.99 1.37
CA THR A 37 -19.38 9.63 2.32
C THR A 37 -18.68 10.81 3.01
N PRO A 38 -19.40 11.75 3.64
CA PRO A 38 -18.79 12.89 4.31
C PRO A 38 -17.74 12.53 5.37
N GLU A 39 -17.91 11.38 6.03
CA GLU A 39 -17.04 10.92 7.13
C GLU A 39 -15.80 10.18 6.62
N THR A 40 -15.76 9.77 5.34
CA THR A 40 -14.61 9.06 4.78
C THR A 40 -13.49 10.02 4.39
N ARG A 41 -12.26 9.51 4.30
CA ARG A 41 -11.17 10.25 3.65
C ARG A 41 -11.51 10.52 2.18
N SER A 42 -11.07 11.66 1.67
CA SER A 42 -11.07 11.91 0.24
C SER A 42 -10.03 11.05 -0.48
N VAL A 43 -10.07 11.05 -1.81
CA VAL A 43 -9.03 10.41 -2.64
C VAL A 43 -7.64 10.92 -2.23
N ALA A 44 -7.43 12.23 -2.16
CA ALA A 44 -6.15 12.83 -1.78
C ALA A 44 -5.74 12.40 -0.36
N GLU A 45 -6.61 12.54 0.62
CA GLU A 45 -6.32 12.15 2.01
C GLU A 45 -5.99 10.66 2.14
N THR A 46 -6.68 9.78 1.39
CA THR A 46 -6.39 8.34 1.40
C THR A 46 -5.01 8.06 0.80
N LEU A 47 -4.65 8.71 -0.30
CA LEU A 47 -3.34 8.56 -0.93
C LEU A 47 -2.21 9.08 -0.03
N ILE A 48 -2.37 10.24 0.65
CA ILE A 48 -1.39 10.73 1.61
C ILE A 48 -1.29 9.80 2.82
N HIS A 49 -2.41 9.30 3.34
CA HIS A 49 -2.42 8.31 4.41
C HIS A 49 -1.57 7.08 4.07
N ILE A 50 -1.72 6.55 2.86
CA ILE A 50 -0.91 5.44 2.35
C ILE A 50 0.60 5.78 2.36
N THR A 51 0.99 7.02 2.08
CA THR A 51 2.41 7.42 2.14
C THR A 51 2.95 7.52 3.56
N ASN A 52 2.09 7.75 4.55
CA ASN A 52 2.48 7.99 5.94
C ASN A 52 2.77 6.70 6.72
N ILE A 53 2.05 5.62 6.44
CA ILE A 53 2.17 4.37 7.22
C ILE A 53 3.59 3.75 7.17
N PRO A 54 4.28 3.68 6.02
CA PRO A 54 5.66 3.20 5.99
C PRO A 54 6.63 4.03 6.84
N LYS A 55 6.35 5.32 7.09
CA LYS A 55 7.18 6.17 7.95
C LYS A 55 7.16 5.69 9.40
N ILE A 56 5.98 5.26 9.89
CA ILE A 56 5.82 4.68 11.24
C ILE A 56 6.65 3.40 11.35
N ALA A 57 6.55 2.53 10.35
CA ALA A 57 7.30 1.28 10.34
C ALA A 57 8.81 1.54 10.27
N HIS A 58 9.28 2.48 9.46
CA HIS A 58 10.68 2.85 9.38
C HIS A 58 11.18 3.38 10.73
N GLU A 59 10.44 4.29 11.36
CA GLU A 59 10.79 4.83 12.67
C GLU A 59 10.93 3.74 13.72
N THR A 60 9.90 2.92 13.87
CA THR A 60 9.86 1.91 14.93
C THR A 60 10.78 0.72 14.68
N GLN A 61 10.95 0.29 13.42
CA GLN A 61 11.71 -0.91 13.09
C GLN A 61 13.18 -0.63 12.77
N VAL A 62 13.48 0.49 12.12
CA VAL A 62 14.83 0.76 11.60
C VAL A 62 15.56 1.79 12.45
N VAL A 63 14.91 2.93 12.75
CA VAL A 63 15.54 4.03 13.47
C VAL A 63 15.66 3.69 14.96
N GLN A 64 14.55 3.42 15.63
CA GLN A 64 14.53 3.13 17.07
C GLN A 64 14.77 1.64 17.38
N LYS A 65 14.58 0.74 16.42
CA LYS A 65 14.72 -0.73 16.59
C LYS A 65 14.00 -1.24 17.83
N LEU A 66 12.76 -0.80 18.03
CA LEU A 66 11.98 -1.09 19.22
C LEU A 66 11.85 -2.61 19.42
N LYS A 67 11.99 -3.04 20.66
CA LYS A 67 11.72 -4.43 21.11
C LYS A 67 10.29 -4.57 21.64
N THR A 68 9.61 -3.46 21.89
CA THR A 68 8.21 -3.40 22.29
C THR A 68 7.60 -2.10 21.82
N MET A 69 6.34 -2.14 21.44
CA MET A 69 5.53 -0.96 21.14
C MET A 69 4.99 -0.29 22.41
N VAL A 70 5.05 -0.98 23.56
CA VAL A 70 4.65 -0.38 24.85
C VAL A 70 5.59 0.77 25.19
N GLY A 71 5.02 1.95 25.44
CA GLY A 71 5.77 3.16 25.72
C GLY A 71 6.17 3.99 24.49
N PHE A 72 5.96 3.50 23.27
CA PHE A 72 6.11 4.32 22.08
C PHE A 72 4.98 5.36 22.03
N ASP A 73 5.35 6.64 21.91
CA ASP A 73 4.37 7.73 21.75
C ASP A 73 3.75 7.72 20.35
N PHE A 74 2.87 6.75 20.16
CA PHE A 74 2.18 6.56 18.87
C PHE A 74 1.38 7.80 18.48
N MET A 75 0.67 8.41 19.43
CA MET A 75 -0.19 9.57 19.14
C MET A 75 0.63 10.82 18.80
N GLY A 76 1.73 11.05 19.51
CA GLY A 76 2.64 12.15 19.19
C GLY A 76 3.29 11.97 17.80
N PHE A 77 3.60 10.73 17.41
CA PHE A 77 4.17 10.46 16.10
C PHE A 77 3.16 10.58 14.96
N ILE A 78 1.94 10.04 15.11
CA ILE A 78 0.93 10.08 14.04
C ILE A 78 0.20 11.43 13.93
N GLY A 79 0.16 12.24 14.97
CA GLY A 79 -0.55 13.52 14.98
C GLY A 79 -0.13 14.44 13.81
N PRO A 80 1.16 14.73 13.63
CA PRO A 80 1.66 15.51 12.48
C PRO A 80 1.34 14.86 11.13
N LEU A 81 1.42 13.52 11.03
CA LEU A 81 1.10 12.80 9.80
C LEU A 81 -0.39 12.90 9.44
N ALA A 82 -1.27 12.82 10.45
CA ALA A 82 -2.70 12.98 10.27
C ALA A 82 -3.08 14.45 9.90
N ALA A 83 -2.34 15.43 10.41
CA ALA A 83 -2.48 16.81 9.99
C ALA A 83 -2.05 17.00 8.52
N GLU A 84 -0.99 16.35 8.10
CA GLU A 84 -0.51 16.36 6.70
C GLU A 84 -1.55 15.79 5.73
N GLU A 85 -2.29 14.74 6.12
CA GLU A 85 -3.38 14.16 5.30
C GLU A 85 -4.44 15.20 4.92
N LYS A 86 -4.67 16.21 5.77
CA LYS A 86 -5.69 17.23 5.57
C LYS A 86 -5.20 18.47 4.81
N ARG A 87 -3.89 18.58 4.58
CA ARG A 87 -3.34 19.69 3.80
C ARG A 87 -3.67 19.53 2.32
N PRO A 88 -3.88 20.64 1.60
CA PRO A 88 -4.00 20.59 0.14
C PRO A 88 -2.72 20.06 -0.51
N HIS A 89 -2.86 19.11 -1.40
CA HIS A 89 -1.78 18.57 -2.23
C HIS A 89 -2.28 18.47 -3.68
N SER A 90 -1.44 18.85 -4.63
CA SER A 90 -1.68 18.58 -6.03
C SER A 90 -1.52 17.09 -6.34
N LYS A 91 -2.14 16.63 -7.42
CA LYS A 91 -1.94 15.26 -7.93
C LYS A 91 -0.47 14.95 -8.16
N ALA A 92 0.28 15.89 -8.75
CA ALA A 92 1.69 15.71 -9.03
C ALA A 92 2.53 15.50 -7.76
N GLU A 93 2.27 16.25 -6.69
CA GLU A 93 2.92 16.08 -5.39
C GLU A 93 2.60 14.72 -4.79
N ILE A 94 1.34 14.30 -4.81
CA ILE A 94 0.92 12.99 -4.26
C ILE A 94 1.58 11.85 -5.02
N VAL A 95 1.58 11.87 -6.35
CA VAL A 95 2.22 10.84 -7.18
C VAL A 95 3.73 10.81 -6.94
N LYS A 96 4.37 11.96 -6.78
CA LYS A 96 5.79 12.06 -6.41
C LYS A 96 6.05 11.40 -5.05
N LEU A 97 5.28 11.74 -4.01
CA LEU A 97 5.40 11.15 -2.67
C LEU A 97 5.22 9.63 -2.68
N LEU A 98 4.25 9.11 -3.44
CA LEU A 98 4.03 7.68 -3.60
C LEU A 98 5.24 7.00 -4.26
N THR A 99 5.80 7.61 -5.30
CA THR A 99 6.92 7.05 -6.07
C THR A 99 8.21 7.05 -5.26
N GLU A 100 8.57 8.18 -4.65
CA GLU A 100 9.74 8.29 -3.77
C GLU A 100 9.63 7.36 -2.56
N GLY A 101 8.43 7.31 -1.93
CA GLY A 101 8.12 6.41 -0.82
C GLY A 101 8.20 4.94 -1.20
N ARG A 102 7.86 4.56 -2.46
CA ARG A 102 8.06 3.20 -2.98
C ARG A 102 9.53 2.79 -2.94
N ASP A 103 10.37 3.61 -3.53
CA ASP A 103 11.79 3.29 -3.70
C ASP A 103 12.53 3.30 -2.37
N PHE A 104 12.25 4.28 -1.52
CA PHE A 104 12.79 4.36 -0.17
C PHE A 104 12.37 3.15 0.67
N THR A 105 11.07 2.86 0.74
CA THR A 105 10.54 1.79 1.61
C THR A 105 11.01 0.42 1.14
N ALA A 106 10.90 0.12 -0.15
CA ALA A 106 11.38 -1.15 -0.67
C ALA A 106 12.91 -1.28 -0.56
N GLY A 107 13.66 -0.18 -0.62
CA GLY A 107 15.11 -0.18 -0.43
C GLY A 107 15.49 -0.66 0.95
N TRP A 108 14.98 -0.03 2.01
CA TRP A 108 15.32 -0.44 3.37
C TRP A 108 14.74 -1.81 3.76
N ILE A 109 13.51 -2.17 3.33
CA ILE A 109 12.99 -3.52 3.56
C ILE A 109 13.91 -4.57 2.95
N GLY A 110 14.32 -4.38 1.70
CA GLY A 110 15.17 -5.35 0.99
C GLY A 110 16.59 -5.50 1.55
N SER A 111 17.04 -4.58 2.42
CA SER A 111 18.34 -4.62 3.10
C SER A 111 18.32 -5.33 4.45
N LEU A 112 17.15 -5.73 4.95
CA LEU A 112 17.02 -6.39 6.25
C LEU A 112 17.51 -7.85 6.17
N SER A 113 18.09 -8.35 7.28
CA SER A 113 18.48 -9.76 7.38
C SER A 113 17.31 -10.65 7.83
N ASP A 114 17.42 -11.95 7.57
CA ASP A 114 16.43 -12.94 8.01
C ASP A 114 16.36 -12.99 9.54
N GLU A 115 17.50 -12.85 10.22
CA GLU A 115 17.58 -12.80 11.70
C GLU A 115 16.79 -11.61 12.23
N PHE A 116 16.97 -10.42 11.62
CA PHE A 116 16.23 -9.24 12.01
C PHE A 116 14.73 -9.41 11.78
N LEU A 117 14.33 -9.98 10.66
CA LEU A 117 12.92 -10.26 10.35
C LEU A 117 12.29 -11.23 11.33
N GLY A 118 13.07 -12.18 11.86
CA GLY A 118 12.64 -13.16 12.87
C GLY A 118 12.52 -12.61 14.29
N GLU A 119 13.04 -11.41 14.57
CA GLU A 119 12.96 -10.83 15.93
C GLU A 119 11.50 -10.57 16.34
N SER A 120 11.15 -10.96 17.56
CA SER A 120 9.85 -10.68 18.16
C SER A 120 9.81 -9.28 18.77
N VAL A 121 8.71 -8.57 18.57
CA VAL A 121 8.41 -7.24 19.12
C VAL A 121 7.15 -7.34 19.97
N GLY A 122 7.21 -6.85 21.20
CA GLY A 122 6.05 -6.76 22.09
C GLY A 122 5.00 -5.78 21.52
N MET A 123 3.75 -6.21 21.48
CA MET A 123 2.67 -5.38 20.94
C MET A 123 1.94 -4.62 22.05
N PHE A 124 1.20 -3.57 21.69
CA PHE A 124 0.29 -2.90 22.61
C PHE A 124 -0.74 -3.89 23.15
N PRO A 125 -0.97 -3.95 24.47
CA PRO A 125 -2.03 -4.74 25.06
C PRO A 125 -3.40 -4.22 24.56
N ALA A 126 -4.10 -5.02 23.78
CA ALA A 126 -5.45 -4.72 23.33
C ALA A 126 -6.21 -6.01 23.05
N PRO A 127 -7.55 -6.04 23.19
CA PRO A 127 -8.35 -7.20 22.81
C PRO A 127 -8.09 -7.63 21.37
N GLY A 128 -7.78 -8.91 21.18
CA GLY A 128 -7.48 -9.47 19.85
C GLY A 128 -6.04 -9.28 19.35
N ASN A 129 -5.22 -8.49 20.05
CA ASN A 129 -3.80 -8.40 19.70
C ASN A 129 -3.02 -9.60 20.28
N PRO A 130 -2.14 -10.24 19.52
CA PRO A 130 -1.16 -11.14 20.08
C PRO A 130 -0.18 -10.36 20.98
N PRO A 131 0.41 -10.99 22.00
CA PRO A 131 1.37 -10.32 22.89
C PRO A 131 2.64 -9.89 22.16
N THR A 132 3.01 -10.60 21.10
CA THR A 132 4.16 -10.30 20.24
C THR A 132 3.83 -10.55 18.79
N LYS A 133 4.57 -9.86 17.89
CA LYS A 133 4.66 -10.17 16.45
C LYS A 133 6.12 -10.21 16.06
N THR A 134 6.45 -11.01 15.06
CA THR A 134 7.75 -10.90 14.40
C THR A 134 7.82 -9.59 13.61
N ARG A 135 9.03 -9.07 13.38
CA ARG A 135 9.19 -7.91 12.49
C ARG A 135 8.69 -8.22 11.08
N PHE A 136 8.87 -9.46 10.63
CA PHE A 136 8.31 -9.92 9.37
C PHE A 136 6.78 -9.70 9.29
N GLU A 137 6.03 -10.15 10.31
CA GLU A 137 4.57 -9.96 10.38
C GLU A 137 4.18 -8.48 10.40
N MET A 138 4.93 -7.66 11.13
CA MET A 138 4.68 -6.22 11.17
C MET A 138 4.90 -5.56 9.79
N LEU A 139 5.95 -5.96 9.07
CA LEU A 139 6.25 -5.42 7.75
C LEU A 139 5.32 -5.96 6.66
N LEU A 140 4.85 -7.20 6.80
CA LEU A 140 3.79 -7.74 5.93
C LEU A 140 2.52 -6.89 6.03
N GLY A 141 2.19 -6.42 7.24
CA GLY A 141 1.06 -5.53 7.50
C GLY A 141 1.10 -4.22 6.71
N LEU A 142 2.28 -3.73 6.30
CA LEU A 142 2.36 -2.53 5.44
C LEU A 142 1.68 -2.75 4.09
N LYS A 143 1.97 -3.88 3.46
CA LYS A 143 1.35 -4.25 2.18
C LYS A 143 -0.16 -4.46 2.33
N GLU A 144 -0.58 -5.14 3.39
CA GLU A 144 -2.00 -5.41 3.66
C GLU A 144 -2.78 -4.12 3.90
N HIS A 145 -2.22 -3.19 4.68
CA HIS A 145 -2.80 -1.88 4.94
C HIS A 145 -2.96 -1.07 3.64
N GLU A 146 -1.94 -1.04 2.79
CA GLU A 146 -2.02 -0.35 1.51
C GLU A 146 -3.05 -1.00 0.57
N MET A 147 -3.11 -2.34 0.51
CA MET A 147 -4.12 -3.06 -0.28
C MET A 147 -5.54 -2.75 0.21
N HIS A 148 -5.73 -2.63 1.54
CA HIS A 148 -7.01 -2.24 2.12
C HIS A 148 -7.45 -0.85 1.60
N HIS A 149 -6.60 0.16 1.71
CA HIS A 149 -6.94 1.51 1.24
C HIS A 149 -7.01 1.62 -0.28
N ARG A 150 -6.17 0.88 -1.01
CA ARG A 150 -6.28 0.82 -2.48
C ARG A 150 -7.62 0.25 -2.92
N SER A 151 -8.17 -0.74 -2.21
CA SER A 151 -9.50 -1.26 -2.56
C SER A 151 -10.61 -0.22 -2.36
N GLN A 152 -10.50 0.64 -1.36
CA GLN A 152 -11.39 1.80 -1.17
C GLN A 152 -11.26 2.79 -2.33
N LEU A 153 -10.04 3.12 -2.74
CA LEU A 153 -9.80 3.98 -3.91
C LEU A 153 -10.37 3.38 -5.21
N MET A 154 -10.22 2.07 -5.41
CA MET A 154 -10.79 1.38 -6.57
C MET A 154 -12.33 1.36 -6.54
N LEU A 155 -12.95 1.41 -5.37
CA LEU A 155 -14.39 1.63 -5.24
C LEU A 155 -14.76 3.06 -5.63
N MET A 156 -13.98 4.06 -5.16
CA MET A 156 -14.18 5.46 -5.55
C MET A 156 -13.99 5.67 -7.06
N GLU A 157 -13.01 5.00 -7.72
CA GLU A 157 -12.90 4.99 -9.19
C GLU A 157 -14.22 4.60 -9.84
N ARG A 158 -14.85 3.50 -9.38
CA ARG A 158 -16.14 3.04 -9.93
C ARG A 158 -17.27 4.05 -9.71
N MET A 159 -17.32 4.68 -8.54
CA MET A 159 -18.30 5.73 -8.24
C MET A 159 -18.12 6.96 -9.17
N LEU A 160 -16.90 7.20 -9.63
CA LEU A 160 -16.54 8.25 -10.58
C LEU A 160 -16.67 7.82 -12.04
N GLY A 161 -17.17 6.60 -12.33
CA GLY A 161 -17.30 6.06 -13.67
C GLY A 161 -15.98 5.53 -14.27
N ILE A 162 -14.93 5.40 -13.48
CA ILE A 162 -13.63 4.90 -13.92
C ILE A 162 -13.57 3.39 -13.68
N VAL A 163 -13.21 2.61 -14.70
CA VAL A 163 -12.94 1.18 -14.56
C VAL A 163 -11.54 1.00 -14.00
N PRO A 164 -11.33 0.39 -12.81
CA PRO A 164 -10.01 0.21 -12.22
C PRO A 164 -9.05 -0.56 -13.13
N HIS A 165 -7.76 -0.16 -13.14
CA HIS A 165 -6.76 -0.71 -14.05
C HIS A 165 -6.59 -2.25 -13.94
N LEU A 166 -6.72 -2.84 -12.75
CA LEU A 166 -6.67 -4.30 -12.60
C LEU A 166 -7.85 -5.00 -13.29
N THR A 167 -9.03 -4.37 -13.29
CA THR A 167 -10.20 -4.86 -14.02
C THR A 167 -9.97 -4.74 -15.52
N ARG A 168 -9.45 -3.59 -16.01
CA ARG A 168 -9.10 -3.40 -17.44
C ARG A 168 -8.11 -4.45 -17.92
N ARG A 169 -7.03 -4.68 -17.18
CA ARG A 169 -6.02 -5.72 -17.51
C ARG A 169 -6.63 -7.12 -17.60
N MET A 170 -7.55 -7.46 -16.71
CA MET A 170 -8.25 -8.75 -16.76
C MET A 170 -9.13 -8.85 -18.01
N GLN A 171 -9.89 -7.81 -18.33
CA GLN A 171 -10.74 -7.75 -19.53
C GLN A 171 -9.91 -7.90 -20.81
N GLU A 172 -8.81 -7.17 -20.93
CA GLU A 172 -7.89 -7.24 -22.06
C GLU A 172 -7.28 -8.64 -22.22
N MET A 173 -6.87 -9.26 -21.12
CA MET A 173 -6.34 -10.62 -21.13
C MET A 173 -7.41 -11.64 -21.60
N MET A 174 -8.64 -11.50 -21.11
CA MET A 174 -9.76 -12.37 -21.52
C MET A 174 -10.10 -12.21 -23.00
N ALA A 175 -10.16 -10.96 -23.48
CA ALA A 175 -10.42 -10.66 -24.88
C ALA A 175 -9.33 -11.26 -25.80
N ARG A 176 -8.04 -11.12 -25.41
CA ARG A 176 -6.93 -11.72 -26.15
C ARG A 176 -7.06 -13.24 -26.23
N ARG A 177 -7.31 -13.91 -25.09
CA ARG A 177 -7.49 -15.38 -25.06
C ARG A 177 -8.66 -15.84 -25.94
N GLN A 178 -9.78 -15.10 -25.94
CA GLN A 178 -10.91 -15.43 -26.80
C GLN A 178 -10.55 -15.30 -28.29
N ALA A 179 -9.85 -14.23 -28.68
CA ALA A 179 -9.41 -14.03 -30.05
C ALA A 179 -8.44 -15.14 -30.51
N GLU A 180 -7.49 -15.53 -29.65
CA GLU A 180 -6.56 -16.64 -29.93
C GLU A 180 -7.31 -17.97 -30.10
N ALA A 181 -8.30 -18.26 -29.25
CA ALA A 181 -9.10 -19.48 -29.35
C ALA A 181 -9.94 -19.53 -30.65
N GLN A 182 -10.53 -18.38 -31.05
CA GLN A 182 -11.27 -18.27 -32.31
C GLN A 182 -10.35 -18.47 -33.53
N ALA A 183 -9.17 -17.87 -33.54
CA ALA A 183 -8.20 -18.04 -34.60
C ALA A 183 -7.74 -19.50 -34.75
N GLN A 184 -7.51 -20.20 -33.61
CA GLN A 184 -7.14 -21.63 -33.63
C GLN A 184 -8.28 -22.53 -34.17
N GLN A 185 -9.54 -22.17 -33.91
CA GLN A 185 -10.70 -22.91 -34.45
C GLN A 185 -10.89 -22.68 -35.95
N ALA A 186 -10.68 -21.45 -36.43
CA ALA A 186 -10.80 -21.09 -37.81
C ALA A 186 -9.67 -21.64 -38.69
N GLY A 187 -8.52 -21.95 -38.11
CA GLY A 187 -7.36 -22.52 -38.82
C GLY A 187 -7.29 -24.06 -38.82
N LYS A 188 -8.28 -24.76 -38.27
CA LYS A 188 -8.39 -26.22 -38.38
C LYS A 188 -9.10 -26.58 -39.68
N PRO A 189 -8.46 -27.36 -40.59
CA PRO A 189 -9.05 -27.80 -41.84
C PRO A 189 -10.23 -28.74 -41.65
#